data_82ef1a8d96bad5e0b86a816ce43bd2f2
#
_entry.id   82ef1a8d96bad5e0b86a816ce43bd2f2
#
_cell.length_a   1.000
_cell.length_b   1.000
_cell.length_c   1.000
_cell.angle_alpha   90.00
_cell.angle_beta   90.00
_cell.angle_gamma   90.00
#
_symmetry.space_group_name_H-M   'P 1'
#
loop_
_entity.id
_entity.type
_entity.pdbx_description
1 polymer ?
#
loop_
_entity_poly.entity_id
_entity_poly.type
_entity_poly.pdbx_seq_one_letter_code
_entity_poly.pdbx_strand_id
1 'polypeptide(L)'
;MSIWHEKFTLEHVISLRNNNLNKHLGIEFTELGEDYIVARMPVEDFTRQSRGILHGGASCVLAEALGSIASNMCIDMRKQKAVGL
;
A
#
# COMPACT_ATOMS: atom_id res chain seq x y z
N MET A 1 21.53 -4.21 0.25
CA MET A 1 21.37 -3.07 -0.67
C MET A 1 19.91 -2.76 -0.86
N SER A 2 19.52 -1.49 -0.72
CA SER A 2 18.12 -1.09 -0.86
C SER A 2 17.75 -0.84 -2.32
N ILE A 3 16.52 -1.24 -2.69
CA ILE A 3 15.98 -0.96 -4.03
C ILE A 3 15.32 0.42 -4.10
N TRP A 4 15.15 1.10 -2.96
CA TRP A 4 14.48 2.39 -2.91
C TRP A 4 15.38 3.49 -3.46
N HIS A 5 14.77 4.47 -4.14
CA HIS A 5 15.51 5.59 -4.74
C HIS A 5 16.26 6.41 -3.69
N GLU A 6 15.67 6.56 -2.50
CA GLU A 6 16.29 7.26 -1.37
C GLU A 6 15.98 6.51 -0.08
N LYS A 7 16.50 6.98 1.04
CA LYS A 7 16.25 6.33 2.32
C LYS A 7 14.89 6.74 2.88
N PHE A 8 13.98 5.77 3.00
CA PHE A 8 12.65 5.97 3.55
C PHE A 8 12.54 5.32 4.92
N THR A 9 11.64 5.85 5.74
CA THR A 9 11.27 5.25 7.03
C THR A 9 9.84 4.72 6.94
N LEU A 10 9.50 3.76 7.81
CA LEU A 10 8.13 3.25 7.87
C LEU A 10 7.15 4.36 8.23
N GLU A 11 7.52 5.26 9.14
CA GLU A 11 6.69 6.40 9.53
C GLU A 11 6.36 7.30 8.34
N HIS A 12 7.33 7.51 7.46
CA HIS A 12 7.12 8.29 6.25
C HIS A 12 6.12 7.59 5.31
N VAL A 13 6.27 6.28 5.12
CA VAL A 13 5.34 5.49 4.31
C VAL A 13 3.93 5.55 4.88
N ILE A 14 3.79 5.41 6.20
CA ILE A 14 2.50 5.49 6.87
C ILE A 14 1.86 6.87 6.62
N SER A 15 2.65 7.94 6.70
CA SER A 15 2.13 9.30 6.48
C SER A 15 1.61 9.49 5.05
N LEU A 16 2.21 8.85 4.08
CA LEU A 16 1.76 8.89 2.68
C LEU A 16 0.47 8.09 2.47
N ARG A 17 0.19 7.11 3.32
CA ARG A 17 -0.94 6.19 3.17
C ARG A 17 -2.18 6.59 3.96
N ASN A 18 -2.09 7.64 4.76
CA ASN A 18 -3.23 8.08 5.56
C ASN A 18 -4.19 8.90 4.70
N ASN A 19 -4.83 8.23 3.75
CA ASN A 19 -5.71 8.88 2.79
C ASN A 19 -6.97 8.04 2.53
N ASN A 20 -7.87 8.63 1.84
CA ASN A 20 -9.15 8.20 1.31
C ASN A 20 -9.49 6.69 1.40
N LEU A 21 -9.35 5.96 0.29
CA LEU A 21 -9.79 4.57 0.22
C LEU A 21 -8.96 3.63 1.11
N ASN A 22 -7.66 3.82 1.14
CA ASN A 22 -6.77 2.98 1.96
C ASN A 22 -7.15 3.10 3.44
N LYS A 23 -7.36 4.31 3.90
CA LYS A 23 -7.78 4.56 5.28
C LYS A 23 -9.15 3.97 5.56
N HIS A 24 -10.08 4.15 4.63
CA HIS A 24 -11.46 3.64 4.76
C HIS A 24 -11.49 2.12 4.91
N LEU A 25 -10.64 1.42 4.18
CA LEU A 25 -10.57 -0.05 4.22
C LEU A 25 -9.69 -0.58 5.35
N GLY A 26 -9.05 0.29 6.12
CA GLY A 26 -8.23 -0.11 7.25
C GLY A 26 -6.88 -0.69 6.85
N ILE A 27 -6.36 -0.32 5.68
CA ILE A 27 -5.05 -0.78 5.23
C ILE A 27 -3.96 -0.16 6.08
N GLU A 28 -3.10 -1.00 6.64
CA GLU A 28 -1.97 -0.59 7.48
C GLU A 28 -0.66 -1.09 6.90
N PHE A 29 0.30 -0.18 6.75
CA PHE A 29 1.67 -0.53 6.38
C PHE A 29 2.42 -0.86 7.66
N THR A 30 2.96 -2.06 7.76
CA THR A 30 3.50 -2.60 9.00
C THR A 30 5.01 -2.81 9.00
N GLU A 31 5.64 -2.90 7.84
CA GLU A 31 7.07 -3.15 7.77
C GLU A 31 7.64 -2.63 6.45
N LEU A 32 8.86 -2.09 6.53
CA LEU A 32 9.61 -1.63 5.37
C LEU A 32 11.02 -2.21 5.46
N GLY A 33 11.39 -3.03 4.47
CA GLY A 33 12.72 -3.59 4.35
C GLY A 33 13.51 -2.95 3.22
N GLU A 34 14.69 -3.47 2.94
CA GLU A 34 15.55 -2.94 1.87
C GLU A 34 14.98 -3.23 0.48
N ASP A 35 14.20 -4.28 0.34
CA ASP A 35 13.67 -4.73 -0.94
C ASP A 35 12.23 -5.24 -0.84
N TYR A 36 11.51 -4.89 0.23
CA TYR A 36 10.13 -5.29 0.41
C TYR A 36 9.36 -4.30 1.28
N ILE A 37 8.05 -4.37 1.19
CA ILE A 37 7.13 -3.62 2.02
C ILE A 37 5.96 -4.54 2.38
N VAL A 38 5.48 -4.43 3.61
CA VAL A 38 4.38 -5.25 4.12
C VAL A 38 3.23 -4.37 4.55
N ALA A 39 2.03 -4.76 4.16
CA ALA A 39 0.80 -4.11 4.60
C ALA A 39 -0.25 -5.18 4.87
N ARG A 40 -1.26 -4.82 5.65
CA ARG A 40 -2.39 -5.70 5.96
C ARG A 40 -3.70 -4.93 5.87
N MET A 41 -4.76 -5.68 5.71
CA MET A 41 -6.11 -5.12 5.64
C MET A 41 -7.04 -6.05 6.43
N PRO A 42 -7.95 -5.52 7.27
CA PRO A 42 -8.84 -6.37 8.04
C PRO A 42 -9.90 -7.04 7.16
N VAL A 43 -10.32 -8.23 7.55
CA VAL A 43 -11.49 -8.90 6.95
C VAL A 43 -12.68 -8.59 7.84
N GLU A 44 -13.40 -7.54 7.51
CA GLU A 44 -14.55 -7.02 8.25
C GLU A 44 -15.75 -6.87 7.32
N ASP A 45 -16.89 -6.45 7.83
CA ASP A 45 -18.10 -6.32 7.01
C ASP A 45 -17.86 -5.45 5.77
N PHE A 46 -17.08 -4.38 5.92
CA PHE A 46 -16.82 -3.45 4.82
C PHE A 46 -15.78 -3.96 3.81
N THR A 47 -15.15 -5.13 4.05
CA THR A 47 -14.23 -5.76 3.10
C THR A 47 -14.70 -7.14 2.66
N ARG A 48 -15.85 -7.59 3.15
CA ARG A 48 -16.42 -8.88 2.78
C ARG A 48 -17.38 -8.77 1.61
N GLN A 49 -17.48 -9.85 0.86
CA GLN A 49 -18.52 -10.01 -0.14
C GLN A 49 -19.73 -10.73 0.49
N SER A 50 -20.82 -10.88 -0.28
CA SER A 50 -22.08 -11.42 0.23
C SER A 50 -22.02 -12.83 0.80
N ARG A 51 -20.98 -13.60 0.47
CA ARG A 51 -20.78 -14.95 1.02
C ARG A 51 -20.00 -14.95 2.33
N GLY A 52 -19.69 -13.78 2.88
CA GLY A 52 -19.03 -13.64 4.17
C GLY A 52 -17.48 -13.76 4.14
N ILE A 53 -16.91 -13.97 2.97
CA ILE A 53 -15.46 -14.02 2.79
C ILE A 53 -14.94 -12.70 2.22
N LEU A 54 -13.63 -12.51 2.24
CA LEU A 54 -13.02 -11.28 1.72
C LEU A 54 -13.43 -11.04 0.28
N HIS A 55 -13.84 -9.81 -0.02
CA HIS A 55 -14.16 -9.41 -1.39
C HIS A 55 -12.89 -9.36 -2.24
N GLY A 56 -12.93 -10.00 -3.42
CA GLY A 56 -11.76 -10.01 -4.31
C GLY A 56 -11.30 -8.62 -4.72
N GLY A 57 -12.24 -7.68 -4.89
CA GLY A 57 -11.91 -6.29 -5.17
C GLY A 57 -11.13 -5.62 -4.05
N ALA A 58 -11.42 -5.97 -2.80
CA ALA A 58 -10.68 -5.44 -1.65
C ALA A 58 -9.23 -5.94 -1.66
N SER A 59 -9.02 -7.22 -2.05
CA SER A 59 -7.66 -7.75 -2.24
C SER A 59 -6.90 -6.98 -3.31
N CYS A 60 -7.57 -6.62 -4.40
CA CYS A 60 -6.98 -5.83 -5.47
C CYS A 60 -6.58 -4.42 -4.98
N VAL A 61 -7.40 -3.81 -4.14
CA VAL A 61 -7.07 -2.51 -3.56
C VAL A 61 -5.81 -2.61 -2.72
N LEU A 62 -5.69 -3.66 -1.89
CA LEU A 62 -4.49 -3.87 -1.07
C LEU A 62 -3.25 -4.04 -1.95
N ALA A 63 -3.34 -4.87 -2.99
CA ALA A 63 -2.23 -5.09 -3.91
C ALA A 63 -1.84 -3.81 -4.65
N GLU A 64 -2.83 -3.03 -5.09
CA GLU A 64 -2.58 -1.76 -5.78
C GLU A 64 -1.94 -0.74 -4.85
N ALA A 65 -2.39 -0.65 -3.60
CA ALA A 65 -1.83 0.27 -2.62
C ALA A 65 -0.35 -0.04 -2.38
N LEU A 66 0.01 -1.31 -2.23
CA LEU A 66 1.39 -1.75 -2.06
C LEU A 66 2.23 -1.50 -3.32
N GLY A 67 1.72 -1.92 -4.47
CA GLY A 67 2.43 -1.78 -5.73
C GLY A 67 2.68 -0.34 -6.11
N SER A 68 1.70 0.51 -5.91
CA SER A 68 1.80 1.93 -6.24
C SER A 68 2.83 2.65 -5.36
N ILE A 69 2.79 2.44 -4.04
CA ILE A 69 3.74 3.10 -3.14
C ILE A 69 5.17 2.58 -3.39
N ALA A 70 5.32 1.26 -3.53
CA ALA A 70 6.63 0.66 -3.77
C ALA A 70 7.23 1.15 -5.09
N SER A 71 6.45 1.23 -6.14
CA SER A 71 6.91 1.72 -7.44
C SER A 71 7.40 3.16 -7.35
N ASN A 72 6.66 4.02 -6.66
CA ASN A 72 7.06 5.42 -6.49
C ASN A 72 8.31 5.55 -5.63
N MET A 73 8.52 4.66 -4.66
CA MET A 73 9.72 4.67 -3.84
C MET A 73 10.97 4.22 -4.60
N CYS A 74 10.81 3.54 -5.72
CA CYS A 74 11.93 3.08 -6.55
C CYS A 74 12.42 4.14 -7.55
N ILE A 75 11.70 5.24 -7.71
CA ILE A 75 11.99 6.26 -8.73
C ILE A 75 12.18 7.63 -8.08
N ASP A 76 12.71 8.57 -8.85
CA ASP A 76 12.80 9.97 -8.42
C ASP A 76 11.43 10.63 -8.65
N MET A 77 10.66 10.77 -7.58
CA MET A 77 9.31 11.32 -7.64
C MET A 77 9.25 12.80 -8.04
N ARG A 78 10.39 13.47 -8.08
CA ARG A 78 10.48 14.84 -8.60
C ARG A 78 10.44 14.87 -10.11
N LYS A 79 10.79 13.75 -10.76
CA LYS A 79 10.88 13.61 -12.22
C LYS A 79 9.76 12.77 -12.83
N GLN A 80 9.28 11.78 -12.09
CA GLN A 80 8.33 10.78 -12.58
C GLN A 80 7.32 10.40 -11.50
N LYS A 81 6.22 9.81 -11.95
CA LYS A 81 5.22 9.20 -11.04
C LYS A 81 4.82 7.85 -11.59
N ALA A 82 4.62 6.89 -10.70
CA ALA A 82 4.01 5.61 -11.03
C ALA A 82 2.55 5.65 -10.57
N VAL A 83 1.64 5.29 -11.46
CA VAL A 83 0.20 5.20 -11.14
C VAL A 83 -0.34 3.88 -11.66
N GLY A 84 -1.25 3.25 -10.89
CA GLY A 84 -1.95 2.05 -11.30
C GLY A 84 -3.27 2.40 -11.99
N LEU A 85 -3.60 1.62 -13.00
CA LEU A 85 -4.86 1.77 -13.73
C LEU A 85 -5.70 0.51 -13.62
#